data_a35113d2eff7657227ab726727c98906
#
_entry.id   a35113d2eff7657227ab726727c98906
#
_cell.length_a   1.000
_cell.length_b   1.000
_cell.length_c   1.000
_cell.angle_alpha   90.00
_cell.angle_beta   90.00
_cell.angle_gamma   90.00
#
_symmetry.space_group_name_H-M   'P 1'
#
loop_
_entity.id
_entity.type
_entity.pdbx_description
1 polymer ?
#
loop_
_entity_poly.entity_id
_entity_poly.type
_entity_poly.pdbx_seq_one_letter_code
_entity_poly.pdbx_strand_id
1 'polypeptide(L)'
;WYKFANSLKLRMAMRTCYVAGFNVNGKTSQQLAEEAVAAGVMTAATDGAYRKVADHNPWQRFMVLWSDARISADLTCYMNAYNDPRREAYYDKSTFGTVSGNAYTGEESYVGLRRGILQGQYNSWSQGSSCMKVTTSDNIVVFRASEVAFLRAEGALRNWNMGGTAKDFYEEGIRLSFEENGITSGVENYLASTGKVEAYKDPLKGQSAQTYDYSGAINTNVTVAWSGGDFEKSLEQIITQKWIANFP
;
A
#
# COMPACT_ATOMS: atom_id res chain seq x y z
N TRP A 1 -13.23 16.17 -12.81
CA TRP A 1 -12.01 16.60 -13.49
C TRP A 1 -11.27 17.68 -12.73
N TYR A 2 -11.93 18.72 -12.23
CA TYR A 2 -11.30 19.82 -11.51
C TYR A 2 -10.52 19.33 -10.27
N LYS A 3 -11.18 18.58 -9.37
CA LYS A 3 -10.52 18.00 -8.20
C LYS A 3 -9.37 17.07 -8.58
N PHE A 4 -9.53 16.26 -9.63
CA PHE A 4 -8.47 15.38 -10.14
C PHE A 4 -7.22 16.16 -10.57
N ALA A 5 -7.40 17.23 -11.36
CA ALA A 5 -6.29 18.05 -11.84
C ALA A 5 -5.53 18.71 -10.68
N ASN A 6 -6.25 19.24 -9.68
CA ASN A 6 -5.64 19.83 -8.49
C ASN A 6 -4.92 18.77 -7.65
N SER A 7 -5.49 17.57 -7.51
CA SER A 7 -4.84 16.46 -6.80
C SER A 7 -3.56 16.00 -7.51
N LEU A 8 -3.56 15.99 -8.84
CA LEU A 8 -2.37 15.69 -9.62
C LEU A 8 -1.31 16.79 -9.45
N LYS A 9 -1.72 18.06 -9.44
CA LYS A 9 -0.82 19.20 -9.14
C LYS A 9 -0.19 19.04 -7.75
N LEU A 10 -0.99 18.67 -6.73
CA LEU A 10 -0.49 18.40 -5.39
C LEU A 10 0.52 17.24 -5.39
N ARG A 11 0.23 16.12 -6.06
CA ARG A 11 1.16 14.97 -6.18
C ARG A 11 2.50 15.40 -6.80
N MET A 12 2.45 16.19 -7.87
CA MET A 12 3.68 16.69 -8.53
C MET A 12 4.47 17.62 -7.62
N ALA A 13 3.81 18.55 -6.93
CA ALA A 13 4.45 19.45 -5.98
C ALA A 13 5.12 18.70 -4.82
N MET A 14 4.47 17.67 -4.26
CA MET A 14 5.04 16.84 -3.21
C MET A 14 6.28 16.05 -3.70
N ARG A 15 6.29 15.57 -4.95
CA ARG A 15 7.44 14.86 -5.51
C ARG A 15 8.67 15.73 -5.73
N THR A 16 8.50 17.03 -5.82
CA THR A 16 9.59 18.01 -6.02
C THR A 16 10.05 18.70 -4.75
N CYS A 17 9.49 18.35 -3.59
CA CYS A 17 9.77 19.03 -2.33
C CYS A 17 11.23 18.94 -1.85
N TYR A 18 11.98 17.94 -2.31
CA TYR A 18 13.40 17.78 -2.03
C TYR A 18 14.33 18.33 -3.13
N VAL A 19 13.78 18.86 -4.21
CA VAL A 19 14.60 19.41 -5.31
C VAL A 19 15.00 20.84 -4.94
N ALA A 20 16.27 21.02 -4.62
CA ALA A 20 16.82 22.35 -4.27
C ALA A 20 16.61 23.34 -5.43
N GLY A 21 16.07 24.53 -5.10
CA GLY A 21 15.83 25.58 -6.09
C GLY A 21 14.67 25.30 -7.06
N PHE A 22 13.86 24.26 -6.81
CA PHE A 22 12.69 23.98 -7.65
C PHE A 22 11.78 25.20 -7.75
N ASN A 23 11.50 25.61 -8.98
CA ASN A 23 10.65 26.73 -9.28
C ASN A 23 9.94 26.53 -10.62
N VAL A 24 8.63 26.74 -10.65
CA VAL A 24 7.83 26.75 -11.88
C VAL A 24 7.03 28.04 -11.92
N ASN A 25 7.29 28.88 -12.89
CA ASN A 25 6.64 30.19 -13.06
C ASN A 25 6.71 31.07 -11.78
N GLY A 26 7.86 31.08 -11.11
CA GLY A 26 8.07 31.84 -9.89
C GLY A 26 7.53 31.20 -8.60
N LYS A 27 7.01 29.96 -8.65
CA LYS A 27 6.40 29.28 -7.53
C LYS A 27 7.20 28.06 -7.07
N THR A 28 7.37 27.94 -5.77
CA THR A 28 8.00 26.79 -5.10
C THR A 28 7.06 25.59 -5.03
N SER A 29 7.58 24.40 -4.71
CA SER A 29 6.78 23.20 -4.44
C SER A 29 5.70 23.45 -3.37
N GLN A 30 6.06 24.15 -2.28
CA GLN A 30 5.11 24.51 -1.24
C GLN A 30 3.95 25.34 -1.78
N GLN A 31 4.24 26.44 -2.46
CA GLN A 31 3.21 27.34 -3.02
C GLN A 31 2.29 26.61 -4.00
N LEU A 32 2.85 25.73 -4.85
CA LEU A 32 2.06 24.93 -5.78
C LEU A 32 1.15 23.92 -5.07
N ALA A 33 1.63 23.31 -3.98
CA ALA A 33 0.86 22.38 -3.17
C ALA A 33 -0.30 23.10 -2.43
N GLU A 34 0.00 24.21 -1.77
CA GLU A 34 -0.99 25.02 -1.05
C GLU A 34 -2.09 25.57 -1.98
N GLU A 35 -1.70 26.05 -3.17
CA GLU A 35 -2.67 26.47 -4.19
C GLU A 35 -3.55 25.31 -4.67
N ALA A 36 -2.97 24.13 -4.87
CA ALA A 36 -3.75 22.96 -5.29
C ALA A 36 -4.81 22.58 -4.25
N VAL A 37 -4.44 22.58 -2.97
CA VAL A 37 -5.36 22.29 -1.86
C VAL A 37 -6.43 23.37 -1.75
N ALA A 38 -6.06 24.66 -1.80
CA ALA A 38 -7.01 25.78 -1.74
C ALA A 38 -8.02 25.78 -2.90
N ALA A 39 -7.58 25.32 -4.09
CA ALA A 39 -8.46 25.18 -5.25
C ALA A 39 -9.43 23.99 -5.15
N GLY A 40 -9.21 23.05 -4.25
CA GLY A 40 -10.05 21.86 -4.03
C GLY A 40 -9.50 20.59 -4.68
N VAL A 41 -9.13 19.65 -3.84
CA VAL A 41 -8.63 18.32 -4.21
C VAL A 41 -9.68 17.23 -3.95
N MET A 42 -9.38 15.99 -4.33
CA MET A 42 -10.23 14.84 -4.02
C MET A 42 -10.20 14.56 -2.50
N THR A 43 -11.38 14.44 -1.89
CA THR A 43 -11.54 14.25 -0.44
C THR A 43 -12.58 13.19 -0.07
N ALA A 44 -13.27 12.61 -1.04
CA ALA A 44 -14.22 11.52 -0.82
C ALA A 44 -13.79 10.30 -1.64
N ALA A 45 -14.07 9.10 -1.16
CA ALA A 45 -13.78 7.85 -1.88
C ALA A 45 -14.37 7.85 -3.31
N THR A 46 -15.53 8.48 -3.47
CA THR A 46 -16.22 8.64 -4.78
C THR A 46 -15.54 9.62 -5.73
N ASP A 47 -14.60 10.43 -5.26
CA ASP A 47 -13.81 11.33 -6.12
C ASP A 47 -12.69 10.57 -6.88
N GLY A 48 -12.39 9.32 -6.51
CA GLY A 48 -11.34 8.51 -7.10
C GLY A 48 -11.46 8.40 -8.63
N ALA A 49 -10.32 8.40 -9.30
CA ALA A 49 -10.25 8.26 -10.75
C ALA A 49 -9.96 6.81 -11.13
N TYR A 50 -10.84 6.24 -11.95
CA TYR A 50 -10.76 4.86 -12.39
C TYR A 50 -10.93 4.76 -13.91
N ARG A 51 -10.17 3.86 -14.51
CA ARG A 51 -10.38 3.46 -15.90
C ARG A 51 -11.30 2.23 -15.92
N LYS A 52 -12.45 2.35 -16.55
CA LYS A 52 -13.36 1.21 -16.79
C LYS A 52 -12.70 0.20 -17.74
N VAL A 53 -12.81 -1.07 -17.39
CA VAL A 53 -12.36 -2.19 -18.20
C VAL A 53 -13.57 -3.06 -18.50
N ALA A 54 -13.75 -3.46 -19.75
CA ALA A 54 -14.88 -4.29 -20.15
C ALA A 54 -14.67 -5.77 -19.77
N ASP A 55 -13.51 -6.35 -20.15
CA ASP A 55 -13.28 -7.79 -20.03
C ASP A 55 -11.79 -8.20 -19.97
N HIS A 56 -10.87 -7.25 -20.05
CA HIS A 56 -9.43 -7.55 -20.14
C HIS A 56 -8.63 -6.71 -19.14
N ASN A 57 -8.87 -6.93 -17.84
CA ASN A 57 -8.03 -6.29 -16.82
C ASN A 57 -6.60 -6.86 -16.90
N PRO A 58 -5.56 -6.04 -17.14
CA PRO A 58 -4.18 -6.49 -17.29
C PRO A 58 -3.62 -7.13 -16.01
N TRP A 59 -4.04 -6.67 -14.83
CA TRP A 59 -3.63 -7.28 -13.55
C TRP A 59 -4.18 -8.69 -13.41
N GLN A 60 -5.47 -8.90 -13.76
CA GLN A 60 -6.07 -10.23 -13.76
C GLN A 60 -5.32 -11.17 -14.71
N ARG A 61 -4.99 -10.68 -15.91
CA ARG A 61 -4.26 -11.47 -16.89
C ARG A 61 -2.86 -11.86 -16.38
N PHE A 62 -2.13 -10.90 -15.84
CA PHE A 62 -0.76 -11.10 -15.36
C PHE A 62 -0.68 -11.93 -14.07
N MET A 63 -1.52 -11.59 -13.07
CA MET A 63 -1.44 -12.19 -11.74
C MET A 63 -2.18 -13.53 -11.64
N VAL A 64 -3.36 -13.62 -12.27
CA VAL A 64 -4.26 -14.75 -12.11
C VAL A 64 -4.17 -15.72 -13.30
N LEU A 65 -4.38 -15.22 -14.53
CA LEU A 65 -4.46 -16.09 -15.72
C LEU A 65 -3.10 -16.69 -16.08
N TRP A 66 -2.07 -15.86 -16.16
CA TRP A 66 -0.70 -16.31 -16.48
C TRP A 66 0.08 -16.78 -15.27
N SER A 67 -0.34 -16.41 -14.07
CA SER A 67 0.36 -16.74 -12.84
C SER A 67 1.82 -16.23 -12.77
N ASP A 68 2.13 -15.15 -13.47
CA ASP A 68 3.49 -14.62 -13.60
C ASP A 68 3.97 -13.83 -12.39
N ALA A 69 3.06 -13.45 -11.48
CA ALA A 69 3.40 -12.74 -10.28
C ALA A 69 2.55 -13.15 -9.08
N ARG A 70 3.02 -12.80 -7.90
CA ARG A 70 2.34 -12.98 -6.61
C ARG A 70 2.48 -11.73 -5.77
N ILE A 71 1.71 -11.66 -4.70
CA ILE A 71 1.85 -10.58 -3.71
C ILE A 71 3.26 -10.58 -3.14
N SER A 72 3.86 -9.41 -2.99
CA SER A 72 5.18 -9.28 -2.38
C SER A 72 5.16 -9.66 -0.89
N ALA A 73 6.18 -10.38 -0.44
CA ALA A 73 6.40 -10.67 0.97
C ALA A 73 6.50 -9.38 1.82
N ASP A 74 7.08 -8.33 1.27
CA ASP A 74 7.14 -7.04 1.97
C ASP A 74 5.75 -6.54 2.35
N LEU A 75 4.79 -6.55 1.40
CA LEU A 75 3.42 -6.09 1.68
C LEU A 75 2.73 -6.97 2.72
N THR A 76 2.84 -8.31 2.58
CA THR A 76 2.19 -9.22 3.52
C THR A 76 2.77 -9.14 4.92
N CYS A 77 4.07 -8.91 5.09
CA CYS A 77 4.69 -8.71 6.40
C CYS A 77 4.10 -7.50 7.14
N TYR A 78 3.95 -6.36 6.46
CA TYR A 78 3.32 -5.17 7.06
C TYR A 78 1.85 -5.42 7.39
N MET A 79 1.07 -5.87 6.42
CA MET A 79 -0.37 -6.03 6.59
C MET A 79 -0.73 -7.14 7.60
N ASN A 80 0.08 -8.21 7.70
CA ASN A 80 -0.10 -9.26 8.72
C ASN A 80 0.18 -8.73 10.12
N ALA A 81 1.30 -8.02 10.31
CA ALA A 81 1.67 -7.46 11.60
C ALA A 81 0.64 -6.46 12.14
N TYR A 82 0.02 -5.70 11.23
CA TYR A 82 -1.03 -4.74 11.58
C TYR A 82 -2.43 -5.36 11.69
N ASN A 83 -2.55 -6.64 11.39
CA ASN A 83 -3.85 -7.32 11.24
C ASN A 83 -4.80 -6.54 10.33
N ASP A 84 -4.27 -6.08 9.19
CA ASP A 84 -4.92 -5.15 8.28
C ASP A 84 -6.14 -5.80 7.59
N PRO A 85 -7.36 -5.28 7.78
CA PRO A 85 -8.55 -5.84 7.14
C PRO A 85 -8.53 -5.76 5.61
N ARG A 86 -7.76 -4.85 5.02
CA ARG A 86 -7.62 -4.72 3.56
C ARG A 86 -6.98 -5.95 2.90
N ARG A 87 -6.31 -6.82 3.68
CA ARG A 87 -5.77 -8.09 3.15
C ARG A 87 -6.84 -8.91 2.43
N GLU A 88 -8.04 -9.01 3.04
CA GLU A 88 -9.14 -9.79 2.47
C GLU A 88 -9.70 -9.19 1.18
N ALA A 89 -9.57 -7.89 0.99
CA ALA A 89 -9.96 -7.20 -0.23
C ALA A 89 -8.88 -7.30 -1.32
N TYR A 90 -7.61 -7.28 -0.93
CA TYR A 90 -6.50 -7.18 -1.86
C TYR A 90 -6.08 -8.53 -2.46
N TYR A 91 -6.08 -9.61 -1.65
CA TYR A 91 -5.54 -10.90 -2.11
C TYR A 91 -6.13 -12.09 -1.36
N ASP A 92 -6.01 -13.24 -1.98
CA ASP A 92 -6.41 -14.52 -1.41
C ASP A 92 -5.39 -15.02 -0.39
N LYS A 93 -5.85 -15.86 0.54
CA LYS A 93 -4.96 -16.60 1.43
C LYS A 93 -4.05 -17.51 0.65
N SER A 94 -2.87 -17.80 1.20
CA SER A 94 -1.95 -18.76 0.64
C SER A 94 -2.55 -20.17 0.67
N THR A 95 -2.10 -21.01 -0.26
CA THR A 95 -2.53 -22.41 -0.37
C THR A 95 -1.43 -23.41 -0.02
N PHE A 96 -0.36 -22.96 0.62
CA PHE A 96 0.77 -23.81 0.98
C PHE A 96 0.37 -25.06 1.78
N GLY A 97 -0.58 -24.95 2.68
CA GLY A 97 -1.08 -26.08 3.47
C GLY A 97 -1.87 -27.12 2.66
N THR A 98 -2.30 -26.79 1.44
CA THR A 98 -3.12 -27.64 0.56
C THR A 98 -2.35 -28.18 -0.64
N VAL A 99 -1.15 -27.64 -0.93
CA VAL A 99 -0.33 -28.07 -2.07
C VAL A 99 0.36 -29.39 -1.72
N SER A 100 0.05 -30.45 -2.45
CA SER A 100 0.62 -31.79 -2.27
C SER A 100 2.16 -31.76 -2.37
N GLY A 101 2.83 -32.30 -1.37
CA GLY A 101 4.30 -32.40 -1.32
C GLY A 101 5.00 -31.24 -0.63
N ASN A 102 4.27 -30.22 -0.18
CA ASN A 102 4.83 -29.16 0.65
C ASN A 102 4.70 -29.52 2.14
N ALA A 103 5.81 -29.51 2.88
CA ALA A 103 5.80 -29.71 4.32
C ALA A 103 5.34 -28.45 5.10
N TYR A 104 4.76 -27.47 4.44
CA TYR A 104 4.19 -26.31 5.10
C TYR A 104 2.93 -26.71 5.85
N THR A 105 3.03 -26.76 7.15
CA THR A 105 1.94 -27.09 8.10
C THR A 105 1.34 -25.83 8.72
N GLY A 106 1.60 -24.66 8.17
CA GLY A 106 1.06 -23.39 8.66
C GLY A 106 -0.45 -23.32 8.44
N GLU A 107 -1.11 -22.60 9.34
CA GLU A 107 -2.51 -22.22 9.15
C GLU A 107 -2.68 -21.44 7.84
N GLU A 108 -3.87 -21.46 7.28
CA GLU A 108 -4.23 -20.58 6.16
C GLU A 108 -3.87 -19.13 6.51
N SER A 109 -2.83 -18.61 5.89
CA SER A 109 -2.31 -17.29 6.16
C SER A 109 -2.05 -16.52 4.86
N TYR A 110 -1.91 -15.23 4.97
CA TYR A 110 -1.50 -14.41 3.84
C TYR A 110 0.03 -14.43 3.73
N VAL A 111 0.54 -15.11 2.72
CA VAL A 111 1.99 -15.28 2.52
C VAL A 111 2.38 -14.75 1.15
N GLY A 112 3.15 -13.69 1.14
CA GLY A 112 3.71 -13.12 -0.08
C GLY A 112 4.95 -13.85 -0.57
N LEU A 113 5.29 -13.63 -1.83
CA LEU A 113 6.49 -14.15 -2.45
C LEU A 113 7.67 -13.22 -2.19
N ARG A 114 8.77 -13.76 -1.71
CA ARG A 114 10.00 -13.00 -1.46
C ARG A 114 10.65 -12.55 -2.78
N ARG A 115 11.12 -11.31 -2.84
CA ARG A 115 11.86 -10.81 -3.99
C ARG A 115 13.26 -11.44 -4.08
N GLY A 116 13.83 -11.50 -5.27
CA GLY A 116 15.18 -12.03 -5.51
C GLY A 116 15.27 -13.55 -5.53
N ILE A 117 14.18 -14.27 -5.66
CA ILE A 117 14.17 -15.72 -5.85
C ILE A 117 14.67 -16.06 -7.26
N LEU A 118 15.49 -17.10 -7.38
CA LEU A 118 15.97 -17.59 -8.67
C LEU A 118 14.80 -18.16 -9.49
N GLN A 119 14.76 -17.85 -10.77
CA GLN A 119 13.65 -18.20 -11.67
C GLN A 119 13.32 -19.69 -11.71
N GLY A 120 14.32 -20.58 -11.66
CA GLY A 120 14.12 -22.04 -11.64
C GLY A 120 13.36 -22.58 -10.42
N GLN A 121 13.20 -21.76 -9.41
CA GLN A 121 12.56 -22.09 -8.13
C GLN A 121 11.15 -21.51 -8.03
N TYR A 122 10.81 -20.60 -8.94
CA TYR A 122 9.57 -19.87 -8.94
C TYR A 122 8.33 -20.77 -9.00
N ASN A 123 8.35 -21.81 -9.83
CA ASN A 123 7.18 -22.67 -10.07
C ASN A 123 6.69 -23.43 -8.82
N SER A 124 7.61 -23.86 -7.96
CA SER A 124 7.25 -24.56 -6.71
C SER A 124 6.67 -23.62 -5.65
N TRP A 125 6.97 -22.32 -5.73
CA TRP A 125 6.70 -21.32 -4.71
C TRP A 125 5.53 -20.43 -5.05
N SER A 126 5.41 -20.06 -6.32
CA SER A 126 4.39 -19.12 -6.76
C SER A 126 2.98 -19.68 -6.55
N GLN A 127 2.78 -20.97 -6.74
CA GLN A 127 1.45 -21.59 -6.65
C GLN A 127 0.87 -21.56 -5.24
N GLY A 128 1.72 -21.62 -4.21
CA GLY A 128 1.28 -21.58 -2.82
C GLY A 128 1.11 -20.17 -2.25
N SER A 129 1.75 -19.16 -2.85
CA SER A 129 1.73 -17.78 -2.35
C SER A 129 0.41 -17.08 -2.63
N SER A 130 0.06 -16.11 -1.78
CA SER A 130 -1.11 -15.26 -1.95
C SER A 130 -1.13 -14.56 -3.31
N CYS A 131 -2.27 -14.57 -3.97
CA CYS A 131 -2.51 -13.96 -5.27
C CYS A 131 -3.47 -12.79 -5.14
N MET A 132 -3.34 -11.80 -6.01
CA MET A 132 -4.24 -10.65 -6.05
C MET A 132 -5.68 -11.07 -6.36
N LYS A 133 -6.64 -10.54 -5.62
CA LYS A 133 -8.06 -10.65 -5.94
C LYS A 133 -8.40 -9.62 -7.01
N VAL A 134 -8.59 -10.08 -8.22
CA VAL A 134 -8.95 -9.22 -9.34
C VAL A 134 -9.71 -10.02 -10.41
N THR A 135 -10.78 -9.45 -10.92
CA THR A 135 -11.59 -10.01 -12.01
C THR A 135 -11.22 -9.39 -13.35
N THR A 136 -11.73 -9.96 -14.44
CA THR A 136 -11.51 -9.46 -15.80
C THR A 136 -12.10 -8.07 -16.03
N SER A 137 -13.15 -7.70 -15.27
CA SER A 137 -13.91 -6.45 -15.43
C SER A 137 -13.67 -5.40 -14.33
N ASP A 138 -12.81 -5.70 -13.37
CA ASP A 138 -12.49 -4.73 -12.32
C ASP A 138 -11.84 -3.48 -12.92
N ASN A 139 -12.21 -2.33 -12.37
CA ASN A 139 -11.65 -1.06 -12.82
C ASN A 139 -10.17 -0.94 -12.46
N ILE A 140 -9.40 -0.32 -13.33
CA ILE A 140 -8.02 0.04 -13.05
C ILE A 140 -8.00 1.36 -12.29
N VAL A 141 -7.36 1.37 -11.14
CA VAL A 141 -7.17 2.57 -10.34
C VAL A 141 -6.15 3.49 -11.04
N VAL A 142 -6.51 4.76 -11.20
CA VAL A 142 -5.61 5.81 -11.71
C VAL A 142 -5.14 6.73 -10.59
N PHE A 143 -6.07 7.13 -9.70
CA PHE A 143 -5.75 7.99 -8.58
C PHE A 143 -6.82 7.85 -7.48
N ARG A 144 -6.41 7.60 -6.27
CA ARG A 144 -7.29 7.42 -5.10
C ARG A 144 -7.37 8.70 -4.27
N ALA A 145 -8.52 8.94 -3.63
CA ALA A 145 -8.67 10.03 -2.67
C ALA A 145 -7.82 9.78 -1.41
N SER A 146 -7.65 8.54 -1.00
CA SER A 146 -6.76 8.16 0.11
C SER A 146 -5.31 8.61 -0.14
N GLU A 147 -4.78 8.48 -1.36
CA GLU A 147 -3.45 9.00 -1.68
C GLU A 147 -3.38 10.52 -1.49
N VAL A 148 -4.43 11.24 -1.87
CA VAL A 148 -4.49 12.71 -1.72
C VAL A 148 -4.46 13.11 -0.24
N ALA A 149 -5.17 12.39 0.62
CA ALA A 149 -5.10 12.61 2.06
C ALA A 149 -3.69 12.39 2.61
N PHE A 150 -3.00 11.34 2.19
CA PHE A 150 -1.59 11.11 2.59
C PHE A 150 -0.63 12.18 2.04
N LEU A 151 -0.85 12.71 0.85
CA LEU A 151 -0.08 13.84 0.32
C LEU A 151 -0.29 15.10 1.16
N ARG A 152 -1.54 15.36 1.62
CA ARG A 152 -1.84 16.45 2.55
C ARG A 152 -1.20 16.22 3.91
N ALA A 153 -1.20 14.97 4.42
CA ALA A 153 -0.51 14.61 5.66
C ALA A 153 0.97 14.94 5.60
N GLU A 154 1.65 14.57 4.52
CA GLU A 154 3.06 14.87 4.29
C GLU A 154 3.30 16.39 4.19
N GLY A 155 2.47 17.12 3.45
CA GLY A 155 2.56 18.58 3.35
C GLY A 155 2.38 19.28 4.72
N ALA A 156 1.38 18.85 5.50
CA ALA A 156 1.13 19.38 6.85
C ALA A 156 2.29 19.06 7.82
N LEU A 157 2.90 17.86 7.70
CA LEU A 157 4.10 17.49 8.47
C LEU A 157 5.29 18.41 8.16
N ARG A 158 5.36 18.94 6.93
CA ARG A 158 6.36 19.95 6.50
C ARG A 158 5.98 21.38 6.89
N ASN A 159 4.94 21.58 7.70
CA ASN A 159 4.37 22.87 8.06
C ASN A 159 3.82 23.68 6.86
N TRP A 160 3.41 23.02 5.78
CA TRP A 160 2.69 23.64 4.68
C TRP A 160 1.20 23.75 5.02
N ASN A 161 0.54 24.77 4.48
CA ASN A 161 -0.89 24.99 4.72
C ASN A 161 -1.74 23.99 3.88
N MET A 162 -2.03 22.84 4.48
CA MET A 162 -2.84 21.78 3.86
C MET A 162 -4.31 21.78 4.34
N GLY A 163 -4.69 22.74 5.21
CA GLY A 163 -6.05 22.88 5.73
C GLY A 163 -6.38 21.98 6.93
N GLY A 164 -5.38 21.41 7.59
CA GLY A 164 -5.51 20.57 8.79
C GLY A 164 -4.18 20.02 9.26
N THR A 165 -4.18 19.13 10.25
CA THR A 165 -2.96 18.56 10.81
C THR A 165 -2.50 17.31 10.05
N ALA A 166 -1.20 16.98 10.19
CA ALA A 166 -0.65 15.77 9.61
C ALA A 166 -1.36 14.50 10.11
N LYS A 167 -1.70 14.46 11.42
CA LYS A 167 -2.45 13.36 12.02
C LYS A 167 -3.83 13.20 11.39
N ASP A 168 -4.59 14.30 11.28
CA ASP A 168 -5.95 14.25 10.76
C ASP A 168 -5.96 13.67 9.34
N PHE A 169 -5.06 14.15 8.47
CA PHE A 169 -4.96 13.65 7.10
C PHE A 169 -4.40 12.24 6.99
N TYR A 170 -3.51 11.83 7.89
CA TYR A 170 -3.04 10.47 7.98
C TYR A 170 -4.18 9.49 8.29
N GLU A 171 -4.98 9.82 9.33
CA GLU A 171 -6.14 9.01 9.70
C GLU A 171 -7.24 9.05 8.63
N GLU A 172 -7.49 10.22 8.02
CA GLU A 172 -8.40 10.37 6.88
C GLU A 172 -7.99 9.47 5.71
N GLY A 173 -6.69 9.43 5.37
CA GLY A 173 -6.16 8.58 4.31
C GLY A 173 -6.40 7.10 4.56
N ILE A 174 -6.27 6.64 5.80
CA ILE A 174 -6.58 5.26 6.19
C ILE A 174 -8.08 5.00 6.06
N ARG A 175 -8.95 5.88 6.58
CA ARG A 175 -10.41 5.74 6.50
C ARG A 175 -10.88 5.70 5.04
N LEU A 176 -10.40 6.61 4.20
CA LEU A 176 -10.69 6.61 2.77
C LEU A 176 -10.24 5.33 2.09
N SER A 177 -9.04 4.83 2.42
CA SER A 177 -8.56 3.57 1.86
C SER A 177 -9.43 2.37 2.24
N PHE A 178 -10.00 2.34 3.45
CA PHE A 178 -10.97 1.32 3.86
C PHE A 178 -12.25 1.45 3.02
N GLU A 179 -12.81 2.65 2.92
CA GLU A 179 -14.03 2.94 2.15
C GLU A 179 -13.85 2.59 0.66
N GLU A 180 -12.74 2.98 0.04
CA GLU A 180 -12.38 2.69 -1.35
C GLU A 180 -12.30 1.19 -1.64
N ASN A 181 -12.07 0.37 -0.63
CA ASN A 181 -12.02 -1.09 -0.72
C ASN A 181 -13.27 -1.78 -0.13
N GLY A 182 -14.35 -1.03 0.13
CA GLY A 182 -15.62 -1.56 0.61
C GLY A 182 -15.60 -2.09 2.04
N ILE A 183 -14.61 -1.68 2.86
CA ILE A 183 -14.47 -2.11 4.25
C ILE A 183 -15.21 -1.11 5.15
N THR A 184 -16.26 -1.57 5.80
CA THR A 184 -17.18 -0.71 6.58
C THR A 184 -16.95 -0.76 8.09
N SER A 185 -16.02 -1.58 8.57
CA SER A 185 -15.77 -1.77 10.02
C SER A 185 -14.30 -2.00 10.34
N GLY A 186 -13.95 -1.86 11.62
CA GLY A 186 -12.60 -2.18 12.11
C GLY A 186 -11.57 -1.06 11.93
N VAL A 187 -11.88 0.05 11.28
CA VAL A 187 -10.92 1.14 11.03
C VAL A 187 -10.39 1.77 12.32
N GLU A 188 -11.22 1.95 13.34
CA GLU A 188 -10.79 2.54 14.62
C GLU A 188 -9.82 1.62 15.38
N ASN A 189 -10.09 0.31 15.37
CA ASN A 189 -9.16 -0.67 15.95
C ASN A 189 -7.83 -0.70 15.17
N TYR A 190 -7.90 -0.56 13.85
CA TYR A 190 -6.71 -0.48 13.01
C TYR A 190 -5.89 0.78 13.32
N LEU A 191 -6.53 1.94 13.41
CA LEU A 191 -5.88 3.21 13.76
C LEU A 191 -5.21 3.20 15.15
N ALA A 192 -5.73 2.40 16.08
CA ALA A 192 -5.15 2.21 17.40
C ALA A 192 -4.06 1.12 17.45
N SER A 193 -3.79 0.43 16.33
CA SER A 193 -2.87 -0.71 16.31
C SER A 193 -1.42 -0.28 16.58
N THR A 194 -0.81 -0.94 17.56
CA THR A 194 0.61 -0.83 17.91
C THR A 194 1.43 -2.04 17.44
N GLY A 195 0.85 -2.86 16.58
CA GLY A 195 1.53 -3.98 15.93
C GLY A 195 2.79 -3.52 15.22
N LYS A 196 3.83 -4.34 15.28
CA LYS A 196 5.13 -4.08 14.65
C LYS A 196 5.37 -5.12 13.57
N VAL A 197 5.98 -4.68 12.48
CA VAL A 197 6.34 -5.56 11.37
C VAL A 197 7.23 -6.69 11.87
N GLU A 198 6.88 -7.92 11.53
CA GLU A 198 7.68 -9.10 11.85
C GLU A 198 8.53 -9.54 10.65
N ALA A 199 9.64 -10.26 10.94
CA ALA A 199 10.47 -10.84 9.91
C ALA A 199 9.67 -11.82 9.05
N TYR A 200 9.96 -11.83 7.76
CA TYR A 200 9.36 -12.78 6.84
C TYR A 200 9.67 -14.22 7.28
N LYS A 201 8.63 -15.02 7.41
CA LYS A 201 8.75 -16.45 7.67
C LYS A 201 8.58 -17.19 6.34
N ASP A 202 9.68 -17.76 5.85
CA ASP A 202 9.64 -18.52 4.59
C ASP A 202 8.82 -19.79 4.78
N PRO A 203 7.71 -19.99 4.05
CA PRO A 203 6.87 -21.17 4.19
C PRO A 203 7.57 -22.46 3.75
N LEU A 204 8.66 -22.35 3.01
CA LEU A 204 9.45 -23.49 2.52
C LEU A 204 10.74 -23.71 3.32
N LYS A 205 10.87 -23.07 4.48
CA LYS A 205 12.01 -23.27 5.38
C LYS A 205 12.23 -24.75 5.68
N GLY A 206 13.46 -25.23 5.44
CA GLY A 206 13.86 -26.61 5.72
C GLY A 206 13.39 -27.64 4.71
N GLN A 207 12.78 -27.25 3.59
CA GLN A 207 12.46 -28.17 2.51
C GLN A 207 13.64 -28.28 1.53
N SER A 208 14.23 -29.47 1.49
CA SER A 208 15.24 -30.01 0.54
C SER A 208 16.12 -29.02 -0.20
N ALA A 209 17.42 -29.14 -0.16
CA ALA A 209 18.42 -28.53 -1.04
C ALA A 209 18.31 -27.03 -1.37
N GLN A 210 17.27 -26.38 -0.90
CA GLN A 210 16.92 -24.99 -1.18
C GLN A 210 17.25 -24.19 0.08
N THR A 211 18.41 -23.60 0.11
CA THR A 211 18.90 -22.71 1.17
C THR A 211 18.18 -21.35 1.18
N TYR A 212 16.84 -21.36 1.29
CA TYR A 212 16.08 -20.12 1.23
C TYR A 212 15.60 -19.62 2.57
N ASP A 213 16.24 -20.04 3.63
CA ASP A 213 16.04 -19.46 4.94
C ASP A 213 16.46 -17.99 4.90
N TYR A 214 15.48 -17.13 4.60
CA TYR A 214 15.66 -15.71 4.77
C TYR A 214 15.22 -15.32 6.19
N SER A 215 16.21 -15.01 7.01
CA SER A 215 16.01 -14.34 8.30
C SER A 215 16.42 -12.87 8.17
N GLY A 216 15.77 -12.13 7.31
CA GLY A 216 16.04 -10.70 7.16
C GLY A 216 15.66 -9.95 8.43
N ALA A 217 16.59 -9.18 8.97
CA ALA A 217 16.28 -8.27 10.05
C ALA A 217 15.29 -7.22 9.55
N ILE A 218 14.22 -7.00 10.30
CA ILE A 218 13.34 -5.86 10.08
C ILE A 218 13.95 -4.67 10.80
N ASN A 219 14.24 -3.63 10.04
CA ASN A 219 14.88 -2.41 10.54
C ASN A 219 13.86 -1.29 10.81
N THR A 220 12.60 -1.63 11.07
CA THR A 220 11.56 -0.65 11.36
C THR A 220 10.74 -1.04 12.58
N ASN A 221 10.33 -0.03 13.35
CA ASN A 221 9.37 -0.16 14.45
C ASN A 221 8.09 0.63 14.14
N VAL A 222 7.83 0.92 12.88
CA VAL A 222 6.65 1.68 12.45
C VAL A 222 5.36 0.97 12.85
N THR A 223 4.45 1.72 13.46
CA THR A 223 3.11 1.27 13.87
C THR A 223 2.05 2.02 13.10
N VAL A 224 0.81 1.53 13.12
CA VAL A 224 -0.33 2.28 12.57
C VAL A 224 -0.73 3.43 13.49
N ALA A 225 -0.80 3.19 14.80
CA ALA A 225 -1.13 4.24 15.76
C ALA A 225 -0.17 5.43 15.63
N TRP A 226 -0.74 6.62 15.38
CA TRP A 226 0.04 7.83 15.17
C TRP A 226 0.91 8.15 16.38
N SER A 227 2.22 8.21 16.20
CA SER A 227 3.18 8.48 17.27
C SER A 227 3.44 9.98 17.47
N GLY A 228 3.46 10.75 16.39
CA GLY A 228 3.77 12.18 16.43
C GLY A 228 5.20 12.51 16.94
N GLY A 229 5.50 13.79 17.06
CA GLY A 229 6.68 14.31 17.76
C GLY A 229 8.03 14.20 17.04
N ASP A 230 8.18 13.31 16.07
CA ASP A 230 9.39 13.13 15.27
C ASP A 230 9.00 13.15 13.78
N PHE A 231 9.72 13.99 13.00
CA PHE A 231 9.42 14.16 11.58
C PHE A 231 9.62 12.86 10.81
N GLU A 232 10.75 12.18 10.96
CA GLU A 232 11.09 10.99 10.19
C GLU A 232 10.16 9.81 10.52
N LYS A 233 9.82 9.62 11.81
CA LYS A 233 8.85 8.60 12.22
C LYS A 233 7.46 8.87 11.68
N SER A 234 7.02 10.12 11.75
CA SER A 234 5.70 10.51 11.22
C SER A 234 5.67 10.37 9.70
N LEU A 235 6.75 10.72 9.00
CA LEU A 235 6.89 10.52 7.57
C LEU A 235 6.88 9.03 7.21
N GLU A 236 7.60 8.19 7.96
CA GLU A 236 7.59 6.73 7.77
C GLU A 236 6.16 6.17 7.90
N GLN A 237 5.38 6.60 8.91
CA GLN A 237 4.00 6.20 9.08
C GLN A 237 3.13 6.59 7.87
N ILE A 238 3.24 7.84 7.42
CA ILE A 238 2.49 8.35 6.25
C ILE A 238 2.84 7.56 4.99
N ILE A 239 4.13 7.38 4.71
CA ILE A 239 4.59 6.69 3.49
C ILE A 239 4.20 5.22 3.51
N THR A 240 4.31 4.55 4.66
CA THR A 240 3.91 3.16 4.83
C THR A 240 2.42 2.97 4.54
N GLN A 241 1.56 3.79 5.13
CA GLN A 241 0.12 3.68 4.90
C GLN A 241 -0.28 4.09 3.48
N LYS A 242 0.37 5.11 2.91
CA LYS A 242 0.19 5.49 1.50
C LYS A 242 0.59 4.34 0.56
N TRP A 243 1.68 3.65 0.83
CA TRP A 243 2.12 2.50 0.05
C TRP A 243 1.11 1.34 0.11
N ILE A 244 0.61 1.01 1.30
CA ILE A 244 -0.44 -0.02 1.47
C ILE A 244 -1.73 0.38 0.72
N ALA A 245 -2.17 1.64 0.86
CA ALA A 245 -3.39 2.15 0.23
C ALA A 245 -3.31 2.19 -1.31
N ASN A 246 -2.12 2.35 -1.86
CA ASN A 246 -1.89 2.39 -3.31
C ASN A 246 -1.63 1.02 -3.93
N PHE A 247 -1.87 -0.06 -3.19
CA PHE A 247 -1.90 -1.40 -3.80
C PHE A 247 -2.99 -1.46 -4.86
N PRO A 248 -2.69 -2.04 -6.06
CA PRO A 248 -3.40 -1.86 -7.31
C PRO A 248 -4.88 -2.15 -7.32
#